data_dea7c43acfe09c3d0bad1983880b9f30
#
_entry.id   dea7c43acfe09c3d0bad1983880b9f30
#
_cell.length_a   1.000
_cell.length_b   1.000
_cell.length_c   1.000
_cell.angle_alpha   90.00
_cell.angle_beta   90.00
_cell.angle_gamma   90.00
#
_symmetry.space_group_name_H-M   'P 1'
#
loop_
_entity.id
_entity.type
_entity.pdbx_description
1 polymer ?
#
loop_
_entity_poly.entity_id
_entity_poly.type
_entity_poly.pdbx_seq_one_letter_code
_entity_poly.pdbx_strand_id
1 'polypeptide(L)'
;MKTIGMKFKKLLFLLALTGFNLPLSAHCPADYLNESQEDFKERMQWFVDAKFGMFVHFGLYSSLGGVYNGKAVDGYAEWIQSTADIPSAEYAKLIDTWNPKNFNADEIVKLAKEAGMKYLVITTKHHEGFCLWDSQYTDFDIASSPVRGRDFIRELSTACKKYGIKFGTYYSIIDWHHPSQERNSNGKDSWGWWAQIAMRPGKKAEYVTYMKNQIKELIENYDTDILWFDADWVDWWTLEDGKDLYNYIRSLKPSIIINNRVAKRALFTKDFGTPEQEHPDEEQDHVWEACYTLNESWGYKMNDHKWKSAEDVLSKLNEINANGGNLLLNIGPDGTGTVPQESV
;
A
#
# COMPACT_ATOMS: atom_id res chain seq x y z
N MET A 1 -25.88 -79.91 -38.80
CA MET A 1 -24.91 -79.09 -38.08
C MET A 1 -25.65 -78.35 -37.03
N LYS A 2 -25.35 -78.61 -35.76
CA LYS A 2 -26.07 -78.16 -34.57
C LYS A 2 -25.63 -76.79 -34.12
N THR A 3 -26.60 -75.87 -34.01
CA THR A 3 -26.39 -74.56 -33.41
C THR A 3 -26.72 -74.65 -31.91
N ILE A 4 -25.72 -74.30 -31.09
CA ILE A 4 -25.89 -74.29 -29.63
C ILE A 4 -26.24 -72.83 -29.23
N GLY A 5 -27.46 -72.67 -28.67
CA GLY A 5 -27.93 -71.42 -28.12
C GLY A 5 -27.51 -71.28 -26.67
N MET A 6 -26.78 -70.21 -26.40
CA MET A 6 -26.37 -69.83 -25.03
C MET A 6 -27.33 -68.78 -24.48
N LYS A 7 -28.04 -69.12 -23.39
CA LYS A 7 -28.95 -68.23 -22.67
C LYS A 7 -28.16 -67.34 -21.69
N PHE A 8 -28.15 -66.00 -21.93
CA PHE A 8 -27.68 -65.05 -20.96
C PHE A 8 -28.75 -64.76 -19.90
N LYS A 9 -28.43 -65.03 -18.65
CA LYS A 9 -29.22 -64.62 -17.49
C LYS A 9 -28.88 -63.20 -17.16
N LYS A 10 -29.83 -62.24 -17.26
CA LYS A 10 -29.69 -60.88 -16.75
C LYS A 10 -29.74 -60.86 -15.23
N LEU A 11 -28.65 -60.53 -14.59
CA LEU A 11 -28.57 -60.24 -13.14
C LEU A 11 -28.79 -58.74 -12.97
N LEU A 12 -29.92 -58.34 -12.41
CA LEU A 12 -30.23 -56.99 -12.01
C LEU A 12 -29.49 -56.70 -10.67
N PHE A 13 -28.47 -55.81 -10.73
CA PHE A 13 -27.89 -55.19 -9.52
C PHE A 13 -28.69 -53.94 -9.19
N LEU A 14 -29.45 -53.99 -8.12
CA LEU A 14 -30.05 -52.79 -7.49
C LEU A 14 -28.95 -52.07 -6.72
N LEU A 15 -28.41 -50.95 -7.27
CA LEU A 15 -27.59 -50.02 -6.50
C LEU A 15 -28.51 -49.12 -5.67
N ALA A 16 -28.56 -49.35 -4.37
CA ALA A 16 -29.15 -48.42 -3.42
C ALA A 16 -28.22 -47.21 -3.29
N LEU A 17 -28.57 -46.10 -3.93
CA LEU A 17 -27.95 -44.80 -3.68
C LEU A 17 -28.42 -44.28 -2.33
N THR A 18 -27.66 -44.55 -1.28
CA THR A 18 -27.77 -43.79 -0.02
C THR A 18 -27.18 -42.43 -0.25
N GLY A 19 -28.05 -41.45 -0.51
CA GLY A 19 -27.65 -40.05 -0.58
C GLY A 19 -27.14 -39.55 0.78
N PHE A 20 -25.84 -39.47 0.94
CA PHE A 20 -25.25 -38.67 2.02
C PHE A 20 -25.50 -37.19 1.68
N ASN A 21 -26.58 -36.63 2.22
CA ASN A 21 -26.72 -35.18 2.32
C ASN A 21 -25.73 -34.69 3.38
N LEU A 22 -24.50 -34.37 2.96
CA LEU A 22 -23.64 -33.51 3.76
C LEU A 22 -24.32 -32.15 3.79
N PRO A 23 -24.59 -31.57 4.98
CA PRO A 23 -25.08 -30.21 5.04
C PRO A 23 -24.03 -29.33 4.36
N LEU A 24 -24.41 -28.60 3.30
CA LEU A 24 -23.65 -27.47 2.79
C LEU A 24 -23.65 -26.46 3.94
N SER A 25 -22.62 -26.48 4.78
CA SER A 25 -22.34 -25.43 5.72
C SER A 25 -22.18 -24.17 4.87
N ALA A 26 -23.19 -23.31 4.87
CA ALA A 26 -23.05 -21.98 4.34
C ALA A 26 -21.93 -21.34 5.17
N HIS A 27 -20.73 -21.27 4.59
CA HIS A 27 -19.66 -20.47 5.16
C HIS A 27 -20.16 -19.03 5.17
N CYS A 28 -20.65 -18.56 6.32
CA CYS A 28 -20.69 -17.13 6.56
C CYS A 28 -19.26 -16.62 6.31
N PRO A 29 -19.08 -15.58 5.47
CA PRO A 29 -17.75 -14.99 5.32
C PRO A 29 -17.23 -14.61 6.72
N ALA A 30 -16.00 -14.99 7.01
CA ALA A 30 -15.38 -14.68 8.30
C ALA A 30 -15.44 -13.17 8.54
N ASP A 31 -15.97 -12.77 9.69
CA ASP A 31 -16.01 -11.36 10.09
C ASP A 31 -14.73 -11.02 10.88
N TYR A 32 -13.73 -10.56 10.18
CA TYR A 32 -12.44 -10.18 10.76
C TYR A 32 -12.50 -8.94 11.66
N LEU A 33 -13.60 -8.18 11.63
CA LEU A 33 -13.82 -7.07 12.56
C LEU A 33 -14.05 -7.59 13.99
N ASN A 34 -14.53 -8.82 14.16
CA ASN A 34 -14.77 -9.48 15.43
C ASN A 34 -13.71 -10.54 15.78
N GLU A 35 -12.45 -10.36 15.29
CA GLU A 35 -11.31 -11.19 15.66
C GLU A 35 -11.13 -11.25 17.19
N SER A 36 -10.82 -12.45 17.74
CA SER A 36 -10.57 -12.59 19.17
C SER A 36 -9.30 -11.84 19.61
N GLN A 37 -9.21 -11.45 20.86
CA GLN A 37 -8.02 -10.78 21.40
C GLN A 37 -6.76 -11.66 21.33
N GLU A 38 -6.91 -12.97 21.44
CA GLU A 38 -5.82 -13.94 21.33
C GLU A 38 -5.30 -14.01 19.89
N ASP A 39 -6.19 -14.18 18.90
CA ASP A 39 -5.83 -14.22 17.49
C ASP A 39 -5.21 -12.88 17.04
N PHE A 40 -5.78 -11.76 17.49
CA PHE A 40 -5.24 -10.42 17.25
C PHE A 40 -3.80 -10.30 17.78
N LYS A 41 -3.59 -10.67 19.03
CA LYS A 41 -2.26 -10.61 19.67
C LYS A 41 -1.24 -11.48 18.94
N GLU A 42 -1.60 -12.72 18.61
CA GLU A 42 -0.71 -13.62 17.86
C GLU A 42 -0.34 -13.03 16.49
N ARG A 43 -1.31 -12.53 15.76
CA ARG A 43 -1.09 -11.93 14.43
C ARG A 43 -0.25 -10.65 14.48
N MET A 44 -0.46 -9.79 15.48
CA MET A 44 0.21 -8.50 15.61
C MET A 44 1.58 -8.58 16.29
N GLN A 45 1.91 -9.68 16.98
CA GLN A 45 3.11 -9.78 17.83
C GLN A 45 4.39 -9.40 17.09
N TRP A 46 4.58 -9.92 15.88
CA TRP A 46 5.78 -9.63 15.10
C TRP A 46 5.93 -8.12 14.78
N PHE A 47 4.80 -7.42 14.56
CA PHE A 47 4.81 -5.99 14.28
C PHE A 47 5.10 -5.18 15.54
N VAL A 48 4.50 -5.55 16.66
CA VAL A 48 4.79 -4.94 17.97
C VAL A 48 6.26 -5.08 18.34
N ASP A 49 6.90 -6.21 18.00
CA ASP A 49 8.31 -6.47 18.26
C ASP A 49 9.26 -5.84 17.25
N ALA A 50 8.75 -5.43 16.08
CA ALA A 50 9.56 -4.90 14.98
C ALA A 50 10.23 -3.57 15.31
N LYS A 51 9.54 -2.66 15.99
CA LYS A 51 10.00 -1.37 16.52
C LYS A 51 10.47 -0.35 15.48
N PHE A 52 11.06 -0.76 14.35
CA PHE A 52 11.66 0.13 13.36
C PHE A 52 11.45 -0.40 11.94
N GLY A 53 10.95 0.45 11.06
CA GLY A 53 10.71 0.17 9.64
C GLY A 53 11.17 1.28 8.71
N MET A 54 11.36 0.93 7.43
CA MET A 54 11.67 1.86 6.34
C MET A 54 10.40 2.19 5.57
N PHE A 55 10.13 3.49 5.37
CA PHE A 55 9.16 3.95 4.39
C PHE A 55 9.91 4.38 3.13
N VAL A 56 9.36 4.09 1.95
CA VAL A 56 9.95 4.50 0.67
C VAL A 56 8.89 5.24 -0.13
N HIS A 57 9.08 6.56 -0.32
CA HIS A 57 8.24 7.34 -1.22
C HIS A 57 8.92 7.46 -2.58
N PHE A 58 8.37 6.77 -3.57
CA PHE A 58 8.93 6.72 -4.93
C PHE A 58 7.81 6.65 -5.97
N GLY A 59 7.91 7.47 -7.02
CA GLY A 59 6.91 7.59 -8.08
C GLY A 59 7.35 8.58 -9.17
N LEU A 60 6.45 8.95 -10.08
CA LEU A 60 6.74 9.92 -11.13
C LEU A 60 7.15 11.28 -10.57
N TYR A 61 6.59 11.68 -9.43
CA TYR A 61 6.96 12.91 -8.71
C TYR A 61 8.45 12.99 -8.35
N SER A 62 9.13 11.86 -8.17
CA SER A 62 10.58 11.82 -7.91
C SER A 62 11.38 12.41 -9.08
N SER A 63 10.88 12.31 -10.33
CA SER A 63 11.53 12.89 -11.51
C SER A 63 11.45 14.41 -11.54
N LEU A 64 10.44 14.99 -10.92
CA LEU A 64 10.29 16.45 -10.79
C LEU A 64 11.11 17.02 -9.63
N GLY A 65 11.35 16.23 -8.58
CA GLY A 65 12.18 16.63 -7.46
C GLY A 65 11.75 17.95 -6.80
N GLY A 66 10.44 18.22 -6.73
CA GLY A 66 9.90 19.46 -6.17
C GLY A 66 10.06 20.69 -7.07
N VAL A 67 10.36 20.52 -8.37
CA VAL A 67 10.52 21.63 -9.34
C VAL A 67 9.60 21.42 -10.53
N TYR A 68 8.86 22.46 -10.92
CA TYR A 68 8.03 22.46 -12.11
C TYR A 68 8.21 23.73 -12.93
N ASN A 69 8.38 23.59 -14.25
CA ASN A 69 8.68 24.70 -15.18
C ASN A 69 9.87 25.59 -14.71
N GLY A 70 10.93 24.95 -14.17
CA GLY A 70 12.13 25.62 -13.69
C GLY A 70 11.97 26.40 -12.37
N LYS A 71 10.85 26.22 -11.67
CA LYS A 71 10.58 26.89 -10.39
C LYS A 71 10.40 25.85 -9.29
N ALA A 72 10.98 26.13 -8.12
CA ALA A 72 10.69 25.35 -6.92
C ALA A 72 9.20 25.46 -6.55
N VAL A 73 8.62 24.35 -6.16
CA VAL A 73 7.23 24.25 -5.70
C VAL A 73 7.23 24.02 -4.20
N ASP A 74 6.43 24.82 -3.48
CA ASP A 74 6.27 24.69 -2.04
C ASP A 74 5.49 23.42 -1.66
N GLY A 75 5.65 22.99 -0.41
CA GLY A 75 4.99 21.80 0.12
C GLY A 75 5.76 20.51 -0.21
N TYR A 76 5.09 19.36 -0.07
CA TYR A 76 5.66 18.05 -0.29
C TYR A 76 5.85 17.75 -1.78
N ALA A 77 6.97 17.12 -2.14
CA ALA A 77 7.30 16.83 -3.53
C ALA A 77 6.35 15.81 -4.18
N GLU A 78 5.84 14.84 -3.43
CA GLU A 78 4.86 13.86 -3.90
C GLU A 78 3.47 14.46 -4.15
N TRP A 79 3.21 15.68 -3.64
CA TRP A 79 2.00 16.46 -3.90
C TRP A 79 2.14 17.45 -5.06
N ILE A 80 3.27 17.46 -5.77
CA ILE A 80 3.60 18.48 -6.78
C ILE A 80 2.54 18.62 -7.87
N GLN A 81 1.88 17.53 -8.28
CA GLN A 81 0.78 17.58 -9.25
C GLN A 81 -0.34 18.50 -8.75
N SER A 82 -0.68 18.38 -7.47
CA SER A 82 -1.73 19.18 -6.83
C SER A 82 -1.27 20.61 -6.53
N THR A 83 -0.12 20.77 -5.90
CA THR A 83 0.36 22.08 -5.45
C THR A 83 0.74 23.01 -6.60
N ALA A 84 1.28 22.46 -7.69
CA ALA A 84 1.57 23.20 -8.92
C ALA A 84 0.40 23.23 -9.92
N ASP A 85 -0.76 22.65 -9.58
CA ASP A 85 -1.95 22.55 -10.44
C ASP A 85 -1.65 21.96 -11.82
N ILE A 86 -0.88 20.86 -11.87
CA ILE A 86 -0.52 20.19 -13.13
C ILE A 86 -1.72 19.36 -13.59
N PRO A 87 -2.27 19.60 -14.80
CA PRO A 87 -3.34 18.79 -15.35
C PRO A 87 -2.94 17.31 -15.44
N SER A 88 -3.86 16.37 -15.12
CA SER A 88 -3.56 14.93 -15.14
C SER A 88 -3.01 14.46 -16.48
N ALA A 89 -3.54 14.97 -17.60
CA ALA A 89 -3.05 14.63 -18.93
C ALA A 89 -1.62 15.14 -19.23
N GLU A 90 -1.18 16.19 -18.55
CA GLU A 90 0.20 16.71 -18.64
C GLU A 90 1.11 15.92 -17.70
N TYR A 91 0.68 15.71 -16.47
CA TYR A 91 1.42 14.91 -15.50
C TYR A 91 1.70 13.49 -15.99
N ALA A 92 0.69 12.86 -16.61
CA ALA A 92 0.81 11.51 -17.14
C ALA A 92 1.93 11.34 -18.19
N LYS A 93 2.30 12.41 -18.90
CA LYS A 93 3.42 12.37 -19.88
C LYS A 93 4.79 12.16 -19.23
N LEU A 94 4.91 12.34 -17.92
CA LEU A 94 6.14 12.02 -17.20
C LEU A 94 6.53 10.55 -17.36
N ILE A 95 5.57 9.66 -17.57
CA ILE A 95 5.81 8.24 -17.79
C ILE A 95 6.69 7.99 -19.02
N ASP A 96 6.57 8.81 -20.07
CA ASP A 96 7.29 8.64 -21.33
C ASP A 96 8.82 8.81 -21.18
N THR A 97 9.25 9.54 -20.15
CA THR A 97 10.66 9.88 -19.91
C THR A 97 11.20 9.34 -18.57
N TRP A 98 10.32 8.80 -17.73
CA TRP A 98 10.72 8.30 -16.42
C TRP A 98 11.59 7.05 -16.53
N ASN A 99 12.85 7.18 -16.14
CA ASN A 99 13.84 6.11 -16.29
C ASN A 99 14.73 5.97 -15.05
N PRO A 100 14.23 5.39 -13.97
CA PRO A 100 14.96 5.18 -12.73
C PRO A 100 15.95 4.00 -12.84
N LYS A 101 16.93 4.13 -13.72
CA LYS A 101 17.92 3.08 -14.02
C LYS A 101 18.80 2.68 -12.83
N ASN A 102 18.92 3.56 -11.83
CA ASN A 102 19.74 3.34 -10.64
C ASN A 102 18.94 2.73 -9.48
N PHE A 103 17.62 2.53 -9.65
CA PHE A 103 16.83 1.88 -8.61
C PHE A 103 17.36 0.47 -8.35
N ASN A 104 17.80 0.23 -7.12
CA ASN A 104 18.40 -1.03 -6.69
C ASN A 104 17.72 -1.52 -5.41
N ALA A 105 16.77 -2.43 -5.59
CA ALA A 105 15.98 -2.99 -4.49
C ALA A 105 16.85 -3.74 -3.46
N ASP A 106 17.89 -4.44 -3.92
CA ASP A 106 18.79 -5.20 -3.03
C ASP A 106 19.58 -4.26 -2.10
N GLU A 107 20.08 -3.13 -2.62
CA GLU A 107 20.78 -2.11 -1.82
C GLU A 107 19.85 -1.39 -0.84
N ILE A 108 18.63 -1.04 -1.28
CA ILE A 108 17.63 -0.40 -0.40
C ILE A 108 17.28 -1.30 0.78
N VAL A 109 16.99 -2.57 0.52
CA VAL A 109 16.62 -3.51 1.58
C VAL A 109 17.82 -3.87 2.46
N LYS A 110 19.02 -3.95 1.88
CA LYS A 110 20.27 -4.13 2.65
C LYS A 110 20.49 -2.95 3.60
N LEU A 111 20.30 -1.72 3.13
CA LEU A 111 20.39 -0.52 3.97
C LEU A 111 19.38 -0.60 5.15
N ALA A 112 18.11 -0.96 4.88
CA ALA A 112 17.13 -1.17 5.93
C ALA A 112 17.58 -2.21 6.95
N LYS A 113 18.16 -3.34 6.50
CA LYS A 113 18.68 -4.40 7.37
C LYS A 113 19.84 -3.93 8.23
N GLU A 114 20.78 -3.19 7.64
CA GLU A 114 21.97 -2.65 8.33
C GLU A 114 21.59 -1.59 9.36
N ALA A 115 20.55 -0.78 9.09
CA ALA A 115 19.97 0.14 10.04
C ALA A 115 19.17 -0.53 11.18
N GLY A 116 19.02 -1.86 11.16
CA GLY A 116 18.26 -2.61 12.17
C GLY A 116 16.77 -2.68 11.96
N MET A 117 16.25 -2.14 10.84
CA MET A 117 14.84 -2.17 10.48
C MET A 117 14.34 -3.62 10.26
N LYS A 118 13.05 -3.85 10.51
CA LYS A 118 12.42 -5.18 10.44
C LYS A 118 11.39 -5.30 9.33
N TYR A 119 10.91 -4.19 8.81
CA TYR A 119 9.97 -4.13 7.72
C TYR A 119 10.22 -2.91 6.83
N LEU A 120 9.70 -2.98 5.61
CA LEU A 120 9.75 -1.92 4.61
C LEU A 120 8.38 -1.74 4.00
N VAL A 121 7.91 -0.49 3.88
CA VAL A 121 6.70 -0.11 3.17
C VAL A 121 7.07 0.79 2.00
N ILE A 122 6.59 0.48 0.79
CA ILE A 122 6.79 1.31 -0.42
C ILE A 122 5.48 1.88 -0.92
N THR A 123 5.48 3.13 -1.39
CA THR A 123 4.33 3.71 -2.12
C THR A 123 4.14 3.00 -3.46
N THR A 124 3.39 1.89 -3.47
CA THR A 124 3.13 1.13 -4.70
C THR A 124 2.25 1.92 -5.66
N LYS A 125 1.29 2.66 -5.16
CA LYS A 125 0.49 3.67 -5.87
C LYS A 125 0.19 4.83 -4.94
N HIS A 126 0.82 5.99 -5.17
CA HIS A 126 0.54 7.24 -4.45
C HIS A 126 -0.69 7.96 -5.06
N HIS A 127 -1.05 9.14 -4.58
CA HIS A 127 -2.22 9.92 -5.04
C HIS A 127 -2.21 10.21 -6.54
N GLU A 128 -1.05 10.28 -7.18
CA GLU A 128 -0.88 10.49 -8.63
C GLU A 128 -1.50 9.37 -9.48
N GLY A 129 -1.73 8.18 -8.90
CA GLY A 129 -2.33 7.03 -9.56
C GLY A 129 -1.35 6.13 -10.31
N PHE A 130 -0.06 6.48 -10.40
CA PHE A 130 0.94 5.67 -11.08
C PHE A 130 1.29 4.41 -10.27
N CYS A 131 1.22 3.24 -10.94
CA CYS A 131 1.51 1.95 -10.32
C CYS A 131 2.96 1.53 -10.55
N LEU A 132 3.71 1.23 -9.49
CA LEU A 132 5.09 0.73 -9.56
C LEU A 132 5.20 -0.76 -9.91
N TRP A 133 4.09 -1.40 -10.28
CA TRP A 133 4.00 -2.78 -10.78
C TRP A 133 3.18 -2.84 -12.07
N ASP A 134 3.29 -3.90 -12.85
CA ASP A 134 2.49 -4.18 -14.05
C ASP A 134 1.07 -4.59 -13.63
N SER A 135 0.17 -3.61 -13.53
CA SER A 135 -1.22 -3.82 -13.10
C SER A 135 -2.11 -4.20 -14.29
N GLN A 136 -2.92 -5.23 -14.14
CA GLN A 136 -3.88 -5.65 -15.17
C GLN A 136 -5.11 -4.71 -15.26
N TYR A 137 -5.16 -3.66 -14.46
CA TYR A 137 -6.33 -2.78 -14.33
C TYR A 137 -6.10 -1.34 -14.77
N THR A 138 -4.88 -1.01 -15.18
CA THR A 138 -4.54 0.32 -15.71
C THR A 138 -3.31 0.22 -16.62
N ASP A 139 -3.23 1.12 -17.60
CA ASP A 139 -2.02 1.32 -18.43
C ASP A 139 -1.12 2.44 -17.82
N PHE A 140 -1.53 3.06 -16.71
CA PHE A 140 -0.74 4.06 -16.01
C PHE A 140 0.15 3.40 -14.96
N ASP A 141 1.12 2.64 -15.45
CA ASP A 141 2.00 1.79 -14.65
C ASP A 141 3.41 1.67 -15.23
N ILE A 142 4.26 0.96 -14.51
CA ILE A 142 5.67 0.78 -14.88
C ILE A 142 5.85 0.06 -16.24
N ALA A 143 4.93 -0.82 -16.64
CA ALA A 143 5.04 -1.56 -17.90
C ALA A 143 4.90 -0.64 -19.12
N SER A 144 4.23 0.50 -18.95
CA SER A 144 4.08 1.54 -19.99
C SER A 144 5.25 2.53 -20.02
N SER A 145 6.20 2.45 -19.10
CA SER A 145 7.36 3.35 -19.00
C SER A 145 8.58 2.84 -19.81
N PRO A 146 9.63 3.66 -20.00
CA PRO A 146 10.90 3.23 -20.61
C PRO A 146 11.61 2.08 -19.90
N VAL A 147 11.32 1.84 -18.61
CA VAL A 147 11.87 0.72 -17.83
C VAL A 147 10.97 -0.52 -17.85
N ARG A 148 10.08 -0.61 -18.83
CA ARG A 148 9.25 -1.80 -19.03
C ARG A 148 10.09 -3.08 -19.02
N GLY A 149 9.56 -4.12 -18.37
CA GLY A 149 10.27 -5.36 -18.12
C GLY A 149 10.96 -5.42 -16.74
N ARG A 150 10.96 -4.32 -16.00
CA ARG A 150 11.23 -4.30 -14.55
C ARG A 150 9.92 -4.27 -13.78
N ASP A 151 9.93 -4.82 -12.60
CA ASP A 151 8.83 -4.77 -11.62
C ASP A 151 9.46 -4.45 -10.27
N PHE A 152 9.44 -3.17 -9.89
CA PHE A 152 10.10 -2.69 -8.66
C PHE A 152 9.49 -3.30 -7.41
N ILE A 153 8.21 -3.61 -7.44
CA ILE A 153 7.53 -4.22 -6.30
C ILE A 153 7.98 -5.68 -6.16
N ARG A 154 8.14 -6.41 -7.27
CA ARG A 154 8.72 -7.74 -7.29
C ARG A 154 10.17 -7.76 -6.82
N GLU A 155 10.96 -6.81 -7.31
CA GLU A 155 12.36 -6.67 -6.92
C GLU A 155 12.49 -6.44 -5.41
N LEU A 156 11.69 -5.50 -4.84
CA LEU A 156 11.70 -5.20 -3.41
C LEU A 156 11.18 -6.37 -2.55
N SER A 157 10.04 -6.99 -2.93
CA SER A 157 9.50 -8.12 -2.17
C SER A 157 10.49 -9.29 -2.14
N THR A 158 11.18 -9.53 -3.27
CA THR A 158 12.22 -10.56 -3.36
C THR A 158 13.44 -10.25 -2.47
N ALA A 159 13.89 -8.99 -2.49
CA ALA A 159 14.99 -8.54 -1.64
C ALA A 159 14.58 -8.60 -0.15
N CYS A 160 13.36 -8.17 0.20
CA CYS A 160 12.86 -8.27 1.57
C CYS A 160 12.87 -9.72 2.07
N LYS A 161 12.40 -10.66 1.27
CA LYS A 161 12.46 -12.09 1.58
C LYS A 161 13.90 -12.59 1.77
N LYS A 162 14.84 -12.17 0.91
CA LYS A 162 16.27 -12.52 1.00
C LYS A 162 16.90 -12.06 2.31
N TYR A 163 16.57 -10.86 2.77
CA TYR A 163 17.16 -10.25 3.97
C TYR A 163 16.35 -10.49 5.26
N GLY A 164 15.21 -11.17 5.18
CA GLY A 164 14.32 -11.41 6.33
C GLY A 164 13.65 -10.13 6.85
N ILE A 165 13.33 -9.21 5.93
CA ILE A 165 12.55 -7.99 6.17
C ILE A 165 11.11 -8.24 5.75
N LYS A 166 10.13 -7.86 6.57
CA LYS A 166 8.71 -7.92 6.21
C LYS A 166 8.38 -6.88 5.15
N PHE A 167 7.56 -7.25 4.16
CA PHE A 167 7.24 -6.38 3.02
C PHE A 167 5.85 -5.77 3.13
N GLY A 168 5.76 -4.46 2.99
CA GLY A 168 4.53 -3.69 3.02
C GLY A 168 4.32 -2.87 1.75
N THR A 169 3.06 -2.70 1.39
CA THR A 169 2.63 -1.91 0.25
C THR A 169 1.73 -0.77 0.71
N TYR A 170 2.13 0.46 0.39
CA TYR A 170 1.26 1.63 0.56
C TYR A 170 0.34 1.76 -0.65
N TYR A 171 -0.91 2.05 -0.40
CA TYR A 171 -1.93 2.26 -1.44
C TYR A 171 -2.80 3.46 -1.12
N SER A 172 -2.83 4.45 -2.00
CA SER A 172 -3.71 5.62 -1.88
C SER A 172 -5.16 5.29 -2.23
N ILE A 173 -6.10 5.69 -1.37
CA ILE A 173 -7.55 5.62 -1.63
C ILE A 173 -7.95 6.57 -2.77
N ILE A 174 -7.30 7.73 -2.88
CA ILE A 174 -7.50 8.65 -4.00
C ILE A 174 -6.59 8.31 -5.17
N ASP A 175 -7.01 8.72 -6.36
CA ASP A 175 -6.29 8.49 -7.61
C ASP A 175 -6.56 9.66 -8.57
N TRP A 176 -5.59 10.54 -8.71
CA TRP A 176 -5.72 11.74 -9.54
C TRP A 176 -5.72 11.46 -11.04
N HIS A 177 -5.39 10.22 -11.43
CA HIS A 177 -5.40 9.80 -12.82
C HIS A 177 -6.70 9.07 -13.20
N HIS A 178 -7.33 8.36 -12.26
CA HIS A 178 -8.48 7.51 -12.56
C HIS A 178 -9.72 8.33 -12.99
N PRO A 179 -10.39 7.98 -14.11
CA PRO A 179 -11.47 8.78 -14.68
C PRO A 179 -12.72 8.89 -13.83
N SER A 180 -12.86 8.08 -12.77
CA SER A 180 -13.97 8.18 -11.81
C SER A 180 -13.84 9.36 -10.84
N GLN A 181 -12.65 9.94 -10.74
CA GLN A 181 -12.36 11.02 -9.82
C GLN A 181 -12.05 12.32 -10.60
N GLU A 182 -12.33 13.43 -9.97
CA GLU A 182 -12.06 14.74 -10.55
C GLU A 182 -11.63 15.73 -9.47
N ARG A 183 -10.79 16.70 -9.84
CA ARG A 183 -10.33 17.70 -8.89
C ARG A 183 -11.50 18.53 -8.35
N ASN A 184 -11.33 18.98 -7.11
CA ASN A 184 -12.32 19.80 -6.45
C ASN A 184 -12.55 21.12 -7.22
N SER A 185 -13.81 21.43 -7.53
CA SER A 185 -14.22 22.67 -8.20
C SER A 185 -14.40 23.85 -7.23
N ASN A 186 -14.32 23.62 -5.92
CA ASN A 186 -14.62 24.63 -4.89
C ASN A 186 -13.42 25.56 -4.59
N GLY A 187 -12.34 25.44 -5.34
CA GLY A 187 -11.14 26.23 -5.18
C GLY A 187 -9.94 25.43 -4.65
N LYS A 188 -8.81 26.12 -4.58
CA LYS A 188 -7.55 25.57 -4.10
C LYS A 188 -7.43 25.78 -2.60
N ASP A 189 -7.22 24.71 -1.85
CA ASP A 189 -6.83 24.78 -0.45
C ASP A 189 -5.28 24.86 -0.30
N SER A 190 -4.77 24.73 0.93
CA SER A 190 -3.33 24.77 1.21
C SER A 190 -2.53 23.64 0.54
N TRP A 191 -3.19 22.55 0.15
CA TRP A 191 -2.60 21.37 -0.48
C TRP A 191 -2.81 21.32 -1.99
N GLY A 192 -3.55 22.30 -2.56
CA GLY A 192 -3.83 22.40 -3.98
C GLY A 192 -5.19 21.85 -4.40
N TRP A 193 -5.44 21.82 -5.71
CA TRP A 193 -6.74 21.52 -6.30
C TRP A 193 -7.22 20.06 -6.12
N TRP A 194 -6.32 19.15 -5.83
CA TRP A 194 -6.56 17.72 -5.76
C TRP A 194 -6.70 17.17 -4.33
N ALA A 195 -6.49 18.02 -3.30
CA ALA A 195 -6.50 17.57 -1.91
C ALA A 195 -7.85 16.97 -1.48
N GLN A 196 -8.95 17.56 -1.96
CA GLN A 196 -10.31 17.08 -1.75
C GLN A 196 -10.92 16.62 -3.08
N ILE A 197 -10.29 15.64 -3.72
CA ILE A 197 -10.77 15.11 -4.99
C ILE A 197 -12.19 14.53 -4.87
N ALA A 198 -13.06 14.89 -5.78
CA ALA A 198 -14.46 14.45 -5.79
C ALA A 198 -14.62 13.13 -6.56
N MET A 199 -15.49 12.29 -6.08
CA MET A 199 -15.96 11.11 -6.80
C MET A 199 -17.09 11.51 -7.76
N ARG A 200 -16.95 11.20 -9.05
CA ARG A 200 -18.00 11.45 -10.04
C ARG A 200 -19.28 10.68 -9.70
N PRO A 201 -20.46 11.28 -9.90
CA PRO A 201 -21.73 10.63 -9.61
C PRO A 201 -21.85 9.24 -10.26
N GLY A 202 -22.23 8.25 -9.46
CA GLY A 202 -22.42 6.87 -9.92
C GLY A 202 -21.13 6.06 -10.18
N LYS A 203 -19.93 6.63 -9.98
CA LYS A 203 -18.64 5.99 -10.30
C LYS A 203 -17.97 5.28 -9.12
N LYS A 204 -18.47 5.46 -7.90
CA LYS A 204 -17.84 4.90 -6.69
C LYS A 204 -17.70 3.38 -6.74
N ALA A 205 -18.75 2.65 -7.12
CA ALA A 205 -18.69 1.18 -7.16
C ALA A 205 -17.67 0.64 -8.18
N GLU A 206 -17.56 1.29 -9.33
CA GLU A 206 -16.56 0.99 -10.35
C GLU A 206 -15.14 1.19 -9.78
N TYR A 207 -14.90 2.31 -9.15
CA TYR A 207 -13.60 2.62 -8.54
C TYR A 207 -13.22 1.68 -7.38
N VAL A 208 -14.18 1.36 -6.51
CA VAL A 208 -13.94 0.41 -5.40
C VAL A 208 -13.60 -0.98 -5.94
N THR A 209 -14.23 -1.40 -7.04
CA THR A 209 -13.89 -2.66 -7.71
C THR A 209 -12.46 -2.63 -8.27
N TYR A 210 -12.09 -1.55 -8.95
CA TYR A 210 -10.72 -1.31 -9.44
C TYR A 210 -9.70 -1.39 -8.29
N MET A 211 -9.94 -0.66 -7.19
CA MET A 211 -9.10 -0.67 -6.00
C MET A 211 -8.95 -2.08 -5.42
N LYS A 212 -10.06 -2.82 -5.22
CA LYS A 212 -10.04 -4.19 -4.69
C LYS A 212 -9.23 -5.14 -5.57
N ASN A 213 -9.33 -4.99 -6.88
CA ASN A 213 -8.58 -5.80 -7.83
C ASN A 213 -7.07 -5.53 -7.76
N GLN A 214 -6.66 -4.28 -7.71
CA GLN A 214 -5.25 -3.90 -7.55
C GLN A 214 -4.68 -4.35 -6.20
N ILE A 215 -5.44 -4.22 -5.11
CA ILE A 215 -5.04 -4.71 -3.80
C ILE A 215 -4.87 -6.23 -3.82
N LYS A 216 -5.77 -6.95 -4.51
CA LYS A 216 -5.63 -8.39 -4.69
C LYS A 216 -4.34 -8.76 -5.43
N GLU A 217 -3.98 -8.04 -6.50
CA GLU A 217 -2.68 -8.22 -7.18
C GLU A 217 -1.50 -8.05 -6.21
N LEU A 218 -1.51 -7.00 -5.38
CA LEU A 218 -0.44 -6.73 -4.42
C LEU A 218 -0.31 -7.82 -3.36
N ILE A 219 -1.41 -8.40 -2.91
CA ILE A 219 -1.40 -9.48 -1.93
C ILE A 219 -0.96 -10.80 -2.55
N GLU A 220 -1.57 -11.20 -3.67
CA GLU A 220 -1.37 -12.53 -4.26
C GLU A 220 -0.03 -12.65 -5.00
N ASN A 221 0.43 -11.56 -5.63
CA ASN A 221 1.63 -11.61 -6.44
C ASN A 221 2.91 -11.23 -5.69
N TYR A 222 2.85 -10.44 -4.61
CA TYR A 222 4.03 -9.82 -4.00
C TYR A 222 4.24 -10.18 -2.52
N ASP A 223 3.44 -11.11 -1.98
CA ASP A 223 3.54 -11.60 -0.59
C ASP A 223 3.50 -10.46 0.45
N THR A 224 2.64 -9.47 0.21
CA THR A 224 2.47 -8.30 1.08
C THR A 224 2.06 -8.70 2.50
N ASP A 225 2.82 -8.27 3.51
CA ASP A 225 2.53 -8.49 4.93
C ASP A 225 1.79 -7.31 5.58
N ILE A 226 2.00 -6.09 5.05
CA ILE A 226 1.42 -4.84 5.54
C ILE A 226 0.71 -4.13 4.39
N LEU A 227 -0.56 -3.73 4.57
CA LEU A 227 -1.22 -2.76 3.71
C LEU A 227 -1.32 -1.42 4.43
N TRP A 228 -0.67 -0.43 3.88
CA TRP A 228 -0.62 0.92 4.39
C TRP A 228 -1.47 1.85 3.51
N PHE A 229 -2.68 2.19 3.95
CA PHE A 229 -3.58 3.09 3.23
C PHE A 229 -3.31 4.54 3.56
N ASP A 230 -3.78 5.43 2.68
CA ASP A 230 -3.82 6.85 2.90
C ASP A 230 -4.99 7.51 2.13
N ALA A 231 -5.25 8.79 2.42
CA ALA A 231 -6.36 9.58 1.88
C ALA A 231 -7.75 9.18 2.41
N ASP A 232 -7.82 8.68 3.64
CA ASP A 232 -9.08 8.39 4.35
C ASP A 232 -9.94 9.63 4.63
N TRP A 233 -9.38 10.84 4.49
CA TRP A 233 -10.07 12.11 4.77
C TRP A 233 -11.11 12.51 3.73
N VAL A 234 -11.08 11.97 2.49
CA VAL A 234 -12.00 12.38 1.43
C VAL A 234 -13.44 12.02 1.75
N ASP A 235 -14.38 12.93 1.46
CA ASP A 235 -15.78 12.83 1.89
C ASP A 235 -16.51 11.59 1.34
N TRP A 236 -16.19 11.17 0.12
CA TRP A 236 -16.84 10.03 -0.53
C TRP A 236 -16.43 8.67 0.01
N TRP A 237 -15.31 8.57 0.76
CA TRP A 237 -14.86 7.35 1.44
C TRP A 237 -15.42 7.32 2.85
N THR A 238 -16.26 6.35 3.16
CA THR A 238 -16.95 6.26 4.43
C THR A 238 -16.31 5.24 5.38
N LEU A 239 -16.70 5.26 6.63
CA LEU A 239 -16.29 4.27 7.61
C LEU A 239 -16.68 2.84 7.18
N GLU A 240 -17.88 2.68 6.64
CA GLU A 240 -18.37 1.36 6.19
C GLU A 240 -17.63 0.86 4.95
N ASP A 241 -17.25 1.75 4.02
CA ASP A 241 -16.39 1.38 2.89
C ASP A 241 -15.04 0.80 3.39
N GLY A 242 -14.47 1.44 4.40
CA GLY A 242 -13.20 0.98 4.98
C GLY A 242 -13.32 -0.34 5.72
N LYS A 243 -14.40 -0.56 6.48
CA LYS A 243 -14.68 -1.84 7.14
C LYS A 243 -14.89 -2.98 6.13
N ASP A 244 -15.63 -2.71 5.06
CA ASP A 244 -15.83 -3.69 3.98
C ASP A 244 -14.51 -4.03 3.29
N LEU A 245 -13.69 -3.02 3.01
CA LEU A 245 -12.36 -3.21 2.44
C LEU A 245 -11.43 -3.99 3.39
N TYR A 246 -11.44 -3.69 4.68
CA TYR A 246 -10.67 -4.42 5.69
C TYR A 246 -11.03 -5.92 5.69
N ASN A 247 -12.32 -6.25 5.77
CA ASN A 247 -12.79 -7.64 5.72
C ASN A 247 -12.42 -8.34 4.40
N TYR A 248 -12.52 -7.64 3.27
CA TYR A 248 -12.11 -8.17 1.98
C TYR A 248 -10.62 -8.52 1.96
N ILE A 249 -9.76 -7.62 2.40
CA ILE A 249 -8.30 -7.82 2.45
C ILE A 249 -7.94 -9.00 3.35
N ARG A 250 -8.50 -9.05 4.56
CA ARG A 250 -8.29 -10.14 5.52
C ARG A 250 -8.80 -11.49 4.98
N SER A 251 -9.83 -11.50 4.14
CA SER A 251 -10.28 -12.72 3.47
C SER A 251 -9.29 -13.26 2.43
N LEU A 252 -8.48 -12.38 1.82
CA LEU A 252 -7.41 -12.78 0.89
C LEU A 252 -6.17 -13.30 1.62
N LYS A 253 -5.76 -12.64 2.70
CA LYS A 253 -4.62 -13.04 3.54
C LYS A 253 -4.95 -12.77 5.03
N PRO A 254 -5.43 -13.77 5.78
CA PRO A 254 -5.84 -13.61 7.18
C PRO A 254 -4.75 -13.07 8.10
N SER A 255 -3.47 -13.24 7.77
CA SER A 255 -2.33 -12.77 8.57
C SER A 255 -1.90 -11.33 8.27
N ILE A 256 -2.44 -10.70 7.22
CA ILE A 256 -2.05 -9.34 6.83
C ILE A 256 -2.45 -8.32 7.89
N ILE A 257 -1.61 -7.30 8.07
CA ILE A 257 -1.93 -6.16 8.94
C ILE A 257 -2.23 -4.91 8.14
N ILE A 258 -3.11 -4.06 8.66
CA ILE A 258 -3.69 -2.94 7.91
C ILE A 258 -3.75 -1.72 8.82
N ASN A 259 -3.24 -0.58 8.37
CA ASN A 259 -3.29 0.65 9.15
C ASN A 259 -4.71 1.23 9.27
N ASN A 260 -4.91 2.15 10.21
CA ASN A 260 -6.21 2.77 10.47
C ASN A 260 -6.73 3.66 9.32
N ARG A 261 -5.86 4.04 8.36
CA ARG A 261 -6.25 4.85 7.20
C ARG A 261 -7.00 4.05 6.13
N VAL A 262 -7.21 2.75 6.30
CA VAL A 262 -8.13 1.97 5.46
C VAL A 262 -9.57 2.48 5.58
N ALA A 263 -9.92 3.08 6.73
CA ALA A 263 -11.21 3.70 7.01
C ALA A 263 -11.01 5.15 7.49
N LYS A 264 -11.94 5.70 8.25
CA LYS A 264 -11.78 7.01 8.90
C LYS A 264 -10.89 6.86 10.14
N ARG A 265 -9.62 7.25 10.05
CA ARG A 265 -8.60 7.05 11.10
C ARG A 265 -9.00 7.52 12.50
N ALA A 266 -9.82 8.55 12.60
CA ALA A 266 -10.33 9.06 13.87
C ALA A 266 -11.43 8.17 14.49
N LEU A 267 -12.01 7.24 13.73
CA LEU A 267 -13.14 6.39 14.13
C LEU A 267 -12.84 4.90 14.06
N PHE A 268 -11.70 4.53 13.50
CA PHE A 268 -11.36 3.13 13.23
C PHE A 268 -9.87 2.88 13.42
N THR A 269 -9.49 2.23 14.51
CA THR A 269 -8.16 1.69 14.71
C THR A 269 -8.31 0.22 15.04
N LYS A 270 -8.20 -0.64 14.00
CA LYS A 270 -8.35 -2.09 14.19
C LYS A 270 -7.00 -2.75 14.43
N ASP A 271 -6.03 -2.57 13.52
CA ASP A 271 -4.71 -3.16 13.69
C ASP A 271 -3.73 -2.16 14.31
N PHE A 272 -3.46 -1.03 13.66
CA PHE A 272 -2.57 -0.02 14.23
C PHE A 272 -2.91 1.41 13.78
N GLY A 273 -2.69 2.36 14.68
CA GLY A 273 -2.80 3.79 14.42
C GLY A 273 -1.55 4.37 13.77
N THR A 274 -1.70 5.51 13.06
CA THR A 274 -0.59 6.12 12.30
C THR A 274 -0.47 7.63 12.54
N PRO A 275 0.03 8.08 13.70
CA PRO A 275 0.43 9.47 13.87
C PRO A 275 1.53 9.84 12.84
N GLU A 276 1.45 11.05 12.28
CA GLU A 276 2.30 11.51 11.20
C GLU A 276 3.06 12.76 11.59
N GLN A 277 4.40 12.72 11.52
CA GLN A 277 5.31 13.77 11.96
C GLN A 277 5.14 14.17 13.45
N GLU A 278 4.43 13.34 14.18
CA GLU A 278 4.19 13.46 15.62
C GLU A 278 4.10 12.07 16.24
N HIS A 279 4.19 11.96 17.55
CA HIS A 279 3.97 10.72 18.29
C HIS A 279 3.45 11.02 19.70
N PRO A 280 2.69 10.07 20.30
CA PRO A 280 2.25 10.19 21.68
C PRO A 280 3.42 10.25 22.69
N ASP A 281 3.28 11.08 23.71
CA ASP A 281 4.24 11.21 24.82
C ASP A 281 4.07 10.11 25.90
N GLU A 282 3.05 9.26 25.75
CA GLU A 282 2.71 8.19 26.70
C GLU A 282 2.24 6.93 25.98
N GLU A 283 2.23 5.80 26.69
CA GLU A 283 1.75 4.52 26.18
C GLU A 283 0.27 4.60 25.77
N GLN A 284 -0.06 4.04 24.61
CA GLN A 284 -1.40 4.02 24.09
C GLN A 284 -2.09 2.67 24.36
N ASP A 285 -3.43 2.67 24.37
CA ASP A 285 -4.27 1.48 24.54
C ASP A 285 -4.40 0.63 23.26
N HIS A 286 -3.75 1.03 22.20
CA HIS A 286 -3.75 0.35 20.90
C HIS A 286 -2.34 0.34 20.29
N VAL A 287 -2.11 -0.57 19.34
CA VAL A 287 -0.85 -0.63 18.56
C VAL A 287 -0.76 0.58 17.64
N TRP A 288 0.41 1.19 17.55
CA TRP A 288 0.62 2.37 16.70
C TRP A 288 2.03 2.43 16.11
N GLU A 289 2.13 3.19 15.02
CA GLU A 289 3.34 3.44 14.27
C GLU A 289 3.42 4.91 13.89
N ALA A 290 4.43 5.62 14.36
CA ALA A 290 4.67 6.99 13.92
C ALA A 290 5.50 7.01 12.64
N CYS A 291 5.05 7.74 11.62
CA CYS A 291 5.80 7.91 10.39
C CYS A 291 6.46 9.29 10.31
N TYR A 292 7.75 9.31 9.96
CA TYR A 292 8.56 10.51 9.88
C TYR A 292 9.38 10.59 8.60
N THR A 293 9.54 11.81 8.09
CA THR A 293 10.50 12.13 7.03
C THR A 293 11.91 12.35 7.61
N LEU A 294 12.94 12.12 6.80
CA LEU A 294 14.31 12.52 7.14
C LEU A 294 14.57 14.03 6.92
N ASN A 295 13.83 14.64 5.99
CA ASN A 295 13.85 16.08 5.67
C ASN A 295 12.43 16.66 5.80
N GLU A 296 12.04 17.66 5.01
CA GLU A 296 10.71 18.29 5.04
C GLU A 296 9.74 17.71 3.98
N SER A 297 10.10 16.62 3.27
CA SER A 297 9.28 16.02 2.21
C SER A 297 9.32 14.49 2.28
N TRP A 298 8.23 13.83 1.87
CA TRP A 298 8.20 12.37 1.72
C TRP A 298 8.90 11.94 0.43
N GLY A 299 8.47 12.48 -0.71
CA GLY A 299 9.15 12.31 -1.98
C GLY A 299 10.44 13.12 -2.07
N TYR A 300 11.35 12.72 -2.97
CA TYR A 300 12.59 13.45 -3.22
C TYR A 300 12.32 14.91 -3.58
N LYS A 301 13.03 15.83 -2.90
CA LYS A 301 12.94 17.27 -3.13
C LYS A 301 14.35 17.87 -3.21
N MET A 302 14.77 18.22 -4.42
CA MET A 302 16.17 18.61 -4.69
C MET A 302 16.63 19.87 -3.95
N ASN A 303 15.70 20.74 -3.58
CA ASN A 303 16.00 21.99 -2.87
C ASN A 303 15.77 21.89 -1.35
N ASP A 304 15.52 20.69 -0.84
CA ASP A 304 15.35 20.45 0.59
C ASP A 304 16.64 19.87 1.19
N HIS A 305 17.30 20.68 2.00
CA HIS A 305 18.57 20.34 2.66
C HIS A 305 18.43 20.31 4.19
N LYS A 306 17.19 20.28 4.72
CA LYS A 306 16.93 20.29 6.16
C LYS A 306 16.85 18.87 6.71
N TRP A 307 17.94 18.15 6.62
CA TRP A 307 18.03 16.78 7.07
C TRP A 307 18.09 16.69 8.59
N LYS A 308 17.34 15.73 9.14
CA LYS A 308 17.46 15.32 10.55
C LYS A 308 18.78 14.61 10.75
N SER A 309 19.46 14.88 11.87
CA SER A 309 20.68 14.17 12.22
C SER A 309 20.39 12.71 12.66
N ALA A 310 21.39 11.85 12.63
CA ALA A 310 21.28 10.51 13.16
C ALA A 310 20.91 10.52 14.67
N GLU A 311 21.39 11.51 15.42
CA GLU A 311 21.06 11.71 16.83
C GLU A 311 19.58 12.02 17.02
N ASP A 312 19.01 12.94 16.20
CA ASP A 312 17.57 13.25 16.23
C ASP A 312 16.71 12.03 15.92
N VAL A 313 17.12 11.22 14.93
CA VAL A 313 16.41 10.00 14.56
C VAL A 313 16.46 8.97 15.68
N LEU A 314 17.62 8.76 16.30
CA LEU A 314 17.80 7.83 17.42
C LEU A 314 17.01 8.27 18.66
N SER A 315 16.97 9.57 18.95
CA SER A 315 16.14 10.10 20.04
C SER A 315 14.66 9.77 19.82
N LYS A 316 14.15 10.08 18.62
CA LYS A 316 12.75 9.76 18.24
C LYS A 316 12.45 8.26 18.30
N LEU A 317 13.36 7.43 17.79
CA LEU A 317 13.19 5.97 17.85
C LEU A 317 13.08 5.48 19.29
N ASN A 318 13.94 5.98 20.19
CA ASN A 318 13.92 5.61 21.60
C ASN A 318 12.64 6.09 22.31
N GLU A 319 12.21 7.33 22.09
CA GLU A 319 10.98 7.90 22.65
C GLU A 319 9.73 7.12 22.19
N ILE A 320 9.60 6.87 20.89
CA ILE A 320 8.51 6.11 20.29
C ILE A 320 8.47 4.68 20.84
N ASN A 321 9.62 4.02 20.92
CA ASN A 321 9.69 2.64 21.40
C ASN A 321 9.43 2.53 22.90
N ALA A 322 9.86 3.52 23.70
CA ALA A 322 9.57 3.59 25.12
C ALA A 322 8.06 3.71 25.40
N ASN A 323 7.32 4.37 24.50
CA ASN A 323 5.86 4.53 24.58
C ASN A 323 5.09 3.44 23.80
N GLY A 324 5.75 2.32 23.45
CA GLY A 324 5.12 1.14 22.86
C GLY A 324 4.92 1.18 21.35
N GLY A 325 5.28 2.29 20.69
CA GLY A 325 5.11 2.45 19.22
C GLY A 325 6.23 1.89 18.37
N ASN A 326 6.01 1.89 17.06
CA ASN A 326 7.02 1.68 16.03
C ASN A 326 7.36 3.00 15.34
N LEU A 327 8.61 3.14 14.87
CA LEU A 327 9.01 4.22 13.97
C LEU A 327 9.07 3.69 12.53
N LEU A 328 8.34 4.33 11.61
CA LEU A 328 8.46 4.16 10.17
C LEU A 328 9.17 5.38 9.58
N LEU A 329 10.46 5.22 9.24
CA LEU A 329 11.33 6.31 8.79
C LEU A 329 11.44 6.33 7.27
N ASN A 330 11.17 7.49 6.67
CA ASN A 330 11.07 7.63 5.23
C ASN A 330 12.40 7.93 4.54
N ILE A 331 12.61 7.29 3.39
CA ILE A 331 13.56 7.69 2.36
C ILE A 331 12.81 8.05 1.08
N GLY A 332 13.32 9.03 0.33
CA GLY A 332 12.77 9.42 -0.97
C GLY A 332 13.83 9.30 -2.06
N PRO A 333 13.90 8.19 -2.82
CA PRO A 333 14.81 8.09 -3.96
C PRO A 333 14.52 9.16 -5.02
N ASP A 334 15.56 9.67 -5.68
CA ASP A 334 15.43 10.65 -6.75
C ASP A 334 14.84 10.06 -8.04
N GLY A 335 14.61 10.88 -9.05
CA GLY A 335 14.04 10.46 -10.32
C GLY A 335 14.87 9.41 -11.08
N THR A 336 16.14 9.21 -10.73
CA THR A 336 17.00 8.15 -11.27
C THR A 336 16.91 6.86 -10.47
N GLY A 337 16.23 6.87 -9.33
CA GLY A 337 16.11 5.76 -8.39
C GLY A 337 17.23 5.71 -7.35
N THR A 338 18.10 6.72 -7.28
CA THR A 338 19.19 6.80 -6.31
C THR A 338 18.68 7.30 -4.97
N VAL A 339 19.03 6.59 -3.89
CA VAL A 339 18.78 7.06 -2.52
C VAL A 339 19.74 8.21 -2.21
N PRO A 340 19.26 9.38 -1.75
CA PRO A 340 20.14 10.48 -1.35
C PRO A 340 21.15 10.04 -0.30
N GLN A 341 22.40 10.52 -0.42
CA GLN A 341 23.49 10.15 0.50
C GLN A 341 23.18 10.55 1.94
N GLU A 342 22.45 11.65 2.12
CA GLU A 342 22.02 12.15 3.42
C GLU A 342 20.99 11.22 4.11
N SER A 343 20.36 10.32 3.34
CA SER A 343 19.43 9.30 3.88
C SER A 343 20.15 8.01 4.27
N VAL A 344 21.42 7.87 3.92
CA VAL A 344 22.26 6.69 4.21
C VAL A 344 23.08 6.90 5.47
#